data_4a668e3798ad36cec5c7e40a9242959d
#
_entry.id   4a668e3798ad36cec5c7e40a9242959d
#
_cell.length_a   1.000
_cell.length_b   1.000
_cell.length_c   1.000
_cell.angle_alpha   90.00
_cell.angle_beta   90.00
_cell.angle_gamma   90.00
#
_symmetry.space_group_name_H-M   'P 1'
#
loop_
_entity.id
_entity.type
_entity.pdbx_description
1 polymer ?
#
loop_
_entity_poly.entity_id
_entity_poly.type
_entity_poly.pdbx_seq_one_letter_code
_entity_poly.pdbx_strand_id
1 'polypeptide(L)'
;GEIFEDGHKAPYGALYSTYGNIGKSRETGLNFYLNWNASPKTRIYVNGRGNYSDLRSPAQELHNYGWNASAYGGIQQTLPGKVRLSLNGGGSTPRISLQGKGSGYSYYSLGLSRSFLKEERLSLNIYCSNVLEKYRTYNNHTEGANFISKSSSKYPSRYYGFSISYRLGELKASVKKAARSIDNDDVKGGGGGGGNTGGGGGQ
;
A
#
# COMPACT_ATOMS: atom_id res chain seq x y z
N GLY A 1 -42.65 -11.96 2.65
CA GLY A 1 -41.55 -12.72 2.03
C GLY A 1 -41.20 -12.11 0.70
N GLU A 2 -39.96 -11.73 0.52
CA GLU A 2 -39.45 -11.21 -0.75
C GLU A 2 -39.47 -12.32 -1.79
N ILE A 3 -39.92 -11.99 -3.00
CA ILE A 3 -39.90 -12.89 -4.16
C ILE A 3 -38.65 -12.53 -4.95
N PHE A 4 -37.82 -13.53 -5.25
CA PHE A 4 -36.66 -13.33 -6.12
C PHE A 4 -37.09 -13.22 -7.59
N GLU A 5 -36.21 -12.67 -8.44
CA GLU A 5 -36.45 -12.54 -9.89
C GLU A 5 -36.79 -13.87 -10.57
N ASP A 6 -36.38 -15.00 -9.99
CA ASP A 6 -36.70 -16.35 -10.46
C ASP A 6 -38.04 -16.91 -9.93
N GLY A 7 -38.80 -16.12 -9.18
CA GLY A 7 -40.12 -16.50 -8.64
C GLY A 7 -40.09 -17.40 -7.40
N HIS A 8 -38.91 -17.73 -6.87
CA HIS A 8 -38.76 -18.52 -5.66
C HIS A 8 -38.86 -17.65 -4.40
N LYS A 9 -39.55 -18.13 -3.38
CA LYS A 9 -39.59 -17.48 -2.07
C LYS A 9 -38.33 -17.86 -1.28
N ALA A 10 -37.73 -16.89 -0.62
CA ALA A 10 -36.65 -17.18 0.30
C ALA A 10 -37.08 -18.13 1.40
N PRO A 11 -36.24 -19.11 1.78
CA PRO A 11 -36.51 -19.93 2.96
C PRO A 11 -36.74 -19.04 4.19
N TYR A 12 -37.70 -19.41 5.04
CA TYR A 12 -38.01 -18.64 6.23
C TYR A 12 -36.76 -18.49 7.11
N GLY A 13 -36.35 -17.23 7.42
CA GLY A 13 -35.22 -16.94 8.26
C GLY A 13 -33.86 -16.89 7.55
N ALA A 14 -33.78 -17.03 6.22
CA ALA A 14 -32.54 -16.88 5.48
C ALA A 14 -32.25 -15.40 5.18
N LEU A 15 -31.00 -14.97 5.43
CA LEU A 15 -30.49 -13.68 5.01
C LEU A 15 -29.83 -13.85 3.64
N TYR A 16 -30.35 -13.18 2.63
CA TYR A 16 -29.76 -13.15 1.28
C TYR A 16 -28.95 -11.87 1.08
N SER A 17 -27.74 -12.03 0.57
CA SER A 17 -26.88 -10.94 0.20
C SER A 17 -26.62 -10.98 -1.29
N THR A 18 -26.93 -9.88 -1.97
CA THR A 18 -26.72 -9.73 -3.41
C THR A 18 -26.10 -8.36 -3.71
N TYR A 19 -25.60 -8.21 -4.92
CA TYR A 19 -25.02 -6.97 -5.40
C TYR A 19 -25.92 -6.35 -6.45
N GLY A 20 -26.16 -5.03 -6.32
CA GLY A 20 -26.93 -4.26 -7.29
C GLY A 20 -26.37 -2.84 -7.44
N ASN A 21 -26.64 -2.22 -8.57
CA ASN A 21 -26.27 -0.82 -8.82
C ASN A 21 -27.36 0.11 -8.27
N ILE A 22 -27.52 0.13 -6.96
CA ILE A 22 -28.65 0.76 -6.25
C ILE A 22 -28.32 2.10 -5.61
N GLY A 23 -27.06 2.55 -5.67
CA GLY A 23 -26.63 3.74 -4.94
C GLY A 23 -25.63 4.62 -5.69
N LYS A 24 -25.44 5.82 -5.16
CA LYS A 24 -24.43 6.78 -5.57
C LYS A 24 -23.45 7.00 -4.43
N SER A 25 -22.17 7.03 -4.75
CA SER A 25 -21.08 7.36 -3.81
C SER A 25 -20.36 8.61 -4.29
N ARG A 26 -20.16 9.55 -3.39
CA ARG A 26 -19.27 10.69 -3.59
C ARG A 26 -18.21 10.64 -2.50
N GLU A 27 -16.95 10.66 -2.91
CA GLU A 27 -15.82 10.67 -2.00
C GLU A 27 -14.91 11.85 -2.31
N THR A 28 -14.52 12.57 -1.27
CA THR A 28 -13.54 13.65 -1.34
C THR A 28 -12.51 13.42 -0.25
N GLY A 29 -11.24 13.48 -0.59
CA GLY A 29 -10.22 13.19 0.40
C GLY A 29 -8.85 13.70 0.04
N LEU A 30 -7.96 13.58 1.02
CA LEU A 30 -6.57 13.96 0.93
C LEU A 30 -5.70 12.75 1.29
N ASN A 31 -4.59 12.65 0.59
CA ASN A 31 -3.51 11.72 0.93
C ASN A 31 -2.27 12.54 1.27
N PHE A 32 -1.53 12.11 2.29
CA PHE A 32 -0.25 12.70 2.56
C PHE A 32 0.81 11.63 2.69
N TYR A 33 2.03 11.98 2.31
CA TYR A 33 3.19 11.11 2.39
C TYR A 33 4.40 11.91 2.89
N LEU A 34 5.06 11.39 3.92
CA LEU A 34 6.30 11.91 4.44
C LEU A 34 7.35 10.79 4.46
N ASN A 35 8.53 11.07 3.93
CA ASN A 35 9.69 10.21 4.06
C ASN A 35 10.90 11.11 4.36
N TRP A 36 11.33 11.07 5.60
CA TRP A 36 12.36 11.97 6.10
C TRP A 36 13.54 11.20 6.67
N ASN A 37 14.72 11.47 6.13
CA ASN A 37 15.98 10.99 6.68
C ASN A 37 16.47 12.03 7.68
N ALA A 38 16.04 11.90 8.95
CA ALA A 38 16.41 12.80 10.02
C ALA A 38 17.92 12.77 10.31
N SER A 39 18.58 11.65 9.99
CA SER A 39 20.04 11.49 9.97
C SER A 39 20.43 10.36 9.00
N PRO A 40 21.73 10.17 8.70
CA PRO A 40 22.19 9.00 7.92
C PRO A 40 21.82 7.64 8.54
N LYS A 41 21.45 7.63 9.81
CA LYS A 41 21.08 6.43 10.58
C LYS A 41 19.62 6.36 10.96
N THR A 42 18.85 7.44 10.74
CA THR A 42 17.46 7.56 11.18
C THR A 42 16.57 7.91 10.02
N ARG A 43 15.63 7.04 9.72
CA ARG A 43 14.60 7.27 8.72
C ARG A 43 13.21 7.23 9.37
N ILE A 44 12.39 8.21 9.05
CA ILE A 44 11.01 8.33 9.49
C ILE A 44 10.14 8.36 8.24
N TYR A 45 9.05 7.62 8.25
CA TYR A 45 8.07 7.70 7.18
C TYR A 45 6.65 7.67 7.76
N VAL A 46 5.77 8.41 7.14
CA VAL A 46 4.36 8.46 7.49
C VAL A 46 3.54 8.56 6.22
N ASN A 47 2.49 7.78 6.14
CA ASN A 47 1.49 7.85 5.09
C ASN A 47 0.13 7.98 5.74
N GLY A 48 -0.71 8.82 5.18
CA GLY A 48 -2.06 9.01 5.67
C GLY A 48 -3.03 9.30 4.55
N ARG A 49 -4.26 8.91 4.78
CA ARG A 49 -5.39 9.18 3.91
C ARG A 49 -6.59 9.55 4.76
N GLY A 50 -7.26 10.64 4.41
CA GLY A 50 -8.53 11.04 4.99
C GLY A 50 -9.54 11.31 3.90
N ASN A 51 -10.70 10.68 3.96
CA ASN A 51 -11.78 10.86 2.99
C ASN A 51 -13.09 11.15 3.71
N TYR A 52 -13.85 12.07 3.16
CA TYR A 52 -15.25 12.21 3.44
C TYR A 52 -16.05 11.45 2.39
N SER A 53 -16.92 10.56 2.84
CA SER A 53 -17.78 9.74 1.98
C SER A 53 -19.24 10.16 2.21
N ASP A 54 -19.98 10.35 1.12
CA ASP A 54 -21.43 10.57 1.11
C ASP A 54 -22.04 9.47 0.22
N LEU A 55 -22.79 8.58 0.84
CA LEU A 55 -23.37 7.37 0.25
C LEU A 55 -24.88 7.47 0.25
N ARG A 56 -25.52 7.37 -0.90
CA ARG A 56 -26.98 7.54 -1.04
C ARG A 56 -27.58 6.44 -1.91
N SER A 57 -28.69 5.88 -1.46
CA SER A 57 -29.55 5.00 -2.26
C SER A 57 -30.99 5.48 -2.18
N PRO A 58 -31.45 6.28 -3.16
CA PRO A 58 -32.84 6.72 -3.19
C PRO A 58 -33.84 5.58 -3.27
N ALA A 59 -33.48 4.49 -3.96
CA ALA A 59 -34.34 3.31 -4.10
C ALA A 59 -34.56 2.55 -2.78
N GLN A 60 -33.65 2.69 -1.82
CA GLN A 60 -33.75 2.05 -0.50
C GLN A 60 -33.98 3.06 0.63
N GLU A 61 -34.12 4.34 0.30
CA GLU A 61 -34.24 5.44 1.25
C GLU A 61 -33.08 5.51 2.25
N LEU A 62 -31.88 5.08 1.83
CA LEU A 62 -30.68 5.04 2.66
C LEU A 62 -29.75 6.20 2.32
N HIS A 63 -29.26 6.84 3.36
CA HIS A 63 -28.23 7.86 3.28
C HIS A 63 -27.28 7.74 4.47
N ASN A 64 -26.00 7.54 4.19
CA ASN A 64 -24.96 7.49 5.21
C ASN A 64 -23.76 8.29 4.76
N TYR A 65 -23.11 8.97 5.70
CA TYR A 65 -21.98 9.82 5.42
C TYR A 65 -21.01 9.89 6.60
N GLY A 66 -19.80 10.31 6.34
CA GLY A 66 -18.82 10.56 7.38
C GLY A 66 -17.38 10.46 6.92
N TRP A 67 -16.49 10.58 7.88
CA TRP A 67 -15.06 10.54 7.65
C TRP A 67 -14.51 9.11 7.79
N ASN A 68 -13.67 8.76 6.84
CA ASN A 68 -12.80 7.60 6.91
C ASN A 68 -11.35 8.09 6.88
N ALA A 69 -10.54 7.64 7.81
CA ALA A 69 -9.13 7.98 7.85
C ALA A 69 -8.30 6.73 8.11
N SER A 70 -7.13 6.69 7.51
CA SER A 70 -6.10 5.70 7.81
C SER A 70 -4.74 6.36 7.81
N ALA A 71 -3.88 5.92 8.71
CA ALA A 71 -2.50 6.35 8.75
C ALA A 71 -1.61 5.18 9.15
N TYR A 72 -0.42 5.14 8.57
CA TYR A 72 0.64 4.23 8.99
C TYR A 72 2.00 4.89 8.82
N GLY A 73 2.92 4.50 9.67
CA GLY A 73 4.26 5.05 9.63
C GLY A 73 5.23 4.23 10.44
N GLY A 74 6.47 4.68 10.44
CA GLY A 74 7.49 4.02 11.21
C GLY A 74 8.77 4.82 11.31
N ILE A 75 9.61 4.34 12.22
CA ILE A 75 10.96 4.84 12.46
C ILE A 75 11.91 3.67 12.32
N GLN A 76 12.95 3.88 11.55
CA GLN A 76 14.06 2.96 11.40
C GLN A 76 15.32 3.64 11.92
N GLN A 77 16.01 2.98 12.86
CA GLN A 77 17.24 3.46 13.45
C GLN A 77 18.34 2.44 13.23
N THR A 78 19.44 2.87 12.60
CA THR A 78 20.63 2.06 12.49
C THR A 78 21.55 2.34 13.67
N LEU A 79 21.89 1.28 14.41
CA LEU A 79 22.76 1.30 15.56
C LEU A 79 24.18 0.80 15.17
N PRO A 80 25.19 1.01 16.01
CA PRO A 80 26.50 0.40 15.81
C PRO A 80 26.42 -1.12 15.66
N GLY A 81 27.38 -1.72 14.96
CA GLY A 81 27.42 -3.17 14.74
C GLY A 81 26.43 -3.71 13.73
N LYS A 82 25.98 -2.85 12.77
CA LYS A 82 25.01 -3.21 11.71
C LYS A 82 23.66 -3.70 12.25
N VAL A 83 23.27 -3.20 13.41
CA VAL A 83 21.97 -3.47 14.03
C VAL A 83 20.97 -2.43 13.55
N ARG A 84 19.79 -2.87 13.12
CA ARG A 84 18.68 -1.99 12.72
C ARG A 84 17.50 -2.25 13.61
N LEU A 85 17.02 -1.20 14.26
CA LEU A 85 15.78 -1.19 15.01
C LEU A 85 14.70 -0.57 14.14
N SER A 86 13.51 -1.16 14.12
CA SER A 86 12.33 -0.64 13.44
C SER A 86 11.12 -0.64 14.36
N LEU A 87 10.44 0.48 14.38
CA LEU A 87 9.14 0.64 15.01
C LEU A 87 8.16 1.04 13.91
N ASN A 88 7.09 0.28 13.75
CA ASN A 88 6.05 0.59 12.78
C ASN A 88 4.69 0.54 13.47
N GLY A 89 3.76 1.34 12.98
CA GLY A 89 2.42 1.34 13.48
C GLY A 89 1.46 2.01 12.51
N GLY A 90 0.20 1.76 12.73
CA GLY A 90 -0.83 2.35 11.92
C GLY A 90 -2.21 1.95 12.38
N GLY A 91 -3.20 2.50 11.67
CA GLY A 91 -4.58 2.19 11.96
C GLY A 91 -5.53 2.87 10.98
N SER A 92 -6.78 2.53 11.10
CA SER A 92 -7.87 3.15 10.37
C SER A 92 -9.07 3.37 11.28
N THR A 93 -9.81 4.41 10.98
CA THR A 93 -11.15 4.59 11.55
C THR A 93 -12.11 3.53 10.98
N PRO A 94 -13.25 3.31 11.62
CA PRO A 94 -14.31 2.47 11.08
C PRO A 94 -14.71 2.88 9.66
N ARG A 95 -14.81 1.92 8.75
CA ARG A 95 -15.28 2.15 7.39
C ARG A 95 -16.78 2.40 7.39
N ILE A 96 -17.20 3.44 6.70
CA ILE A 96 -18.60 3.76 6.48
C ILE A 96 -19.07 3.03 5.23
N SER A 97 -20.21 2.36 5.32
CA SER A 97 -20.95 1.75 4.22
C SER A 97 -22.36 2.31 4.16
N LEU A 98 -23.08 2.08 3.09
CA LEU A 98 -24.44 2.59 2.94
C LEU A 98 -25.37 2.12 4.09
N GLN A 99 -25.21 0.88 4.51
CA GLN A 99 -26.06 0.22 5.51
C GLN A 99 -25.43 0.15 6.91
N GLY A 100 -24.32 0.83 7.16
CA GLY A 100 -23.76 0.77 8.50
C GLY A 100 -22.31 1.19 8.62
N LYS A 101 -21.65 0.67 9.65
CA LYS A 101 -20.29 1.02 10.01
C LYS A 101 -19.50 -0.23 10.40
N GLY A 102 -18.36 -0.40 9.80
CA GLY A 102 -17.40 -1.46 10.17
C GLY A 102 -16.57 -1.09 11.38
N SER A 103 -15.59 -1.92 11.69
CA SER A 103 -14.60 -1.62 12.73
C SER A 103 -13.40 -0.88 12.19
N GLY A 104 -12.87 0.05 12.96
CA GLY A 104 -11.50 0.51 12.83
C GLY A 104 -10.51 -0.52 13.36
N TYR A 105 -9.23 -0.32 13.05
CA TYR A 105 -8.15 -1.12 13.60
C TYR A 105 -6.92 -0.28 13.86
N SER A 106 -6.08 -0.73 14.77
CA SER A 106 -4.74 -0.21 14.99
C SER A 106 -3.76 -1.37 15.12
N TYR A 107 -2.51 -1.16 14.74
CA TYR A 107 -1.44 -2.13 14.94
C TYR A 107 -0.12 -1.43 15.19
N TYR A 108 0.78 -2.12 15.84
CA TYR A 108 2.16 -1.72 15.97
C TYR A 108 3.07 -2.94 15.91
N SER A 109 4.30 -2.72 15.47
CA SER A 109 5.33 -3.76 15.42
C SER A 109 6.70 -3.19 15.76
N LEU A 110 7.49 -4.01 16.43
CA LEU A 110 8.89 -3.79 16.72
C LEU A 110 9.70 -4.83 15.98
N GLY A 111 10.79 -4.42 15.37
CA GLY A 111 11.72 -5.30 14.68
C GLY A 111 13.15 -4.97 15.03
N LEU A 112 13.96 -6.01 15.21
CA LEU A 112 15.39 -5.92 15.41
C LEU A 112 16.05 -6.81 14.38
N SER A 113 16.89 -6.23 13.53
CA SER A 113 17.66 -6.98 12.55
C SER A 113 19.14 -6.69 12.66
N ARG A 114 19.96 -7.70 12.38
CA ARG A 114 21.39 -7.57 12.32
C ARG A 114 21.94 -8.33 11.13
N SER A 115 22.85 -7.66 10.41
CA SER A 115 23.54 -8.25 9.28
C SER A 115 24.95 -8.66 9.70
N PHE A 116 25.35 -9.82 9.20
CA PHE A 116 26.63 -10.47 9.48
C PHE A 116 27.33 -10.80 8.16
N LEU A 117 28.60 -11.17 8.25
CA LEU A 117 29.50 -11.54 7.15
C LEU A 117 29.85 -10.36 6.25
N LYS A 118 30.79 -10.61 5.35
CA LYS A 118 31.13 -9.64 4.29
C LYS A 118 29.92 -9.46 3.38
N GLU A 119 29.73 -8.23 2.89
CA GLU A 119 28.60 -7.87 2.01
C GLU A 119 27.22 -8.17 2.61
N GLU A 120 27.13 -8.28 3.95
CA GLU A 120 25.85 -8.50 4.65
C GLU A 120 25.10 -9.75 4.18
N ARG A 121 25.85 -10.81 3.86
CA ARG A 121 25.29 -12.05 3.30
C ARG A 121 24.37 -12.80 4.25
N LEU A 122 24.54 -12.66 5.54
CA LEU A 122 23.65 -13.27 6.54
C LEU A 122 22.90 -12.17 7.28
N SER A 123 21.60 -12.26 7.33
CA SER A 123 20.75 -11.36 8.10
C SER A 123 19.85 -12.15 9.03
N LEU A 124 19.85 -11.75 10.30
CA LEU A 124 18.90 -12.22 11.30
C LEU A 124 17.89 -11.12 11.59
N ASN A 125 16.63 -11.47 11.66
CA ASN A 125 15.56 -10.55 12.00
C ASN A 125 14.64 -11.19 13.03
N ILE A 126 14.37 -10.45 14.10
CA ILE A 126 13.40 -10.80 15.15
C ILE A 126 12.36 -9.69 15.15
N TYR A 127 11.10 -10.06 15.20
CA TYR A 127 10.02 -9.08 15.25
C TYR A 127 8.89 -9.54 16.16
N CYS A 128 8.16 -8.56 16.67
CA CYS A 128 6.94 -8.76 17.42
C CYS A 128 5.91 -7.70 17.02
N SER A 129 4.65 -8.08 17.06
CA SER A 129 3.52 -7.20 16.76
C SER A 129 2.47 -7.31 17.85
N ASN A 130 1.86 -6.17 18.16
CA ASN A 130 0.73 -6.04 19.09
C ASN A 130 0.95 -6.77 20.42
N VAL A 131 2.14 -6.65 21.00
CA VAL A 131 2.52 -7.40 22.21
C VAL A 131 1.61 -7.15 23.39
N LEU A 132 0.96 -5.98 23.49
CA LEU A 132 0.02 -5.63 24.54
C LEU A 132 -1.40 -6.15 24.29
N GLU A 133 -1.73 -6.50 23.04
CA GLU A 133 -3.06 -6.97 22.65
C GLU A 133 -3.01 -8.41 22.12
N LYS A 134 -3.44 -9.37 22.95
CA LYS A 134 -3.50 -10.77 22.52
C LYS A 134 -4.55 -11.01 21.44
N TYR A 135 -5.68 -10.34 21.56
CA TYR A 135 -6.82 -10.48 20.65
C TYR A 135 -7.33 -9.11 20.23
N ARG A 136 -7.85 -9.04 19.02
CA ARG A 136 -8.56 -7.88 18.50
C ARG A 136 -9.99 -8.27 18.18
N THR A 137 -10.93 -7.42 18.59
CA THR A 137 -12.34 -7.60 18.31
C THR A 137 -12.77 -6.68 17.18
N TYR A 138 -13.43 -7.24 16.18
CA TYR A 138 -14.04 -6.51 15.08
C TYR A 138 -15.56 -6.56 15.24
N ASN A 139 -16.15 -5.40 15.39
CA ASN A 139 -17.60 -5.25 15.51
C ASN A 139 -18.13 -4.62 14.22
N ASN A 140 -19.01 -5.31 13.52
CA ASN A 140 -19.69 -4.78 12.36
C ASN A 140 -21.16 -4.57 12.72
N HIS A 141 -21.68 -3.45 12.31
CA HIS A 141 -23.09 -3.09 12.44
C HIS A 141 -23.65 -2.81 11.05
N THR A 142 -24.68 -3.53 10.67
CA THR A 142 -25.38 -3.36 9.40
C THR A 142 -26.85 -3.22 9.68
N GLU A 143 -27.48 -2.22 9.09
CA GLU A 143 -28.90 -1.92 9.25
C GLU A 143 -29.51 -1.81 7.85
N GLY A 144 -30.59 -2.52 7.64
CA GLY A 144 -31.39 -2.46 6.44
C GLY A 144 -32.84 -2.12 6.78
N ALA A 145 -33.68 -1.97 5.78
CA ALA A 145 -35.11 -1.61 5.98
C ALA A 145 -35.85 -2.52 6.96
N ASN A 146 -35.50 -3.82 6.99
CA ASN A 146 -36.23 -4.83 7.75
C ASN A 146 -35.33 -5.66 8.68
N PHE A 147 -34.04 -5.29 8.86
CA PHE A 147 -33.16 -6.04 9.72
C PHE A 147 -32.04 -5.18 10.33
N ILE A 148 -31.55 -5.63 11.47
CA ILE A 148 -30.34 -5.13 12.11
C ILE A 148 -29.42 -6.33 12.33
N SER A 149 -28.22 -6.27 11.82
CA SER A 149 -27.18 -7.29 12.01
C SER A 149 -26.00 -6.71 12.77
N LYS A 150 -25.67 -7.35 13.89
CA LYS A 150 -24.47 -7.03 14.67
C LYS A 150 -23.60 -8.27 14.72
N SER A 151 -22.38 -8.18 14.20
CA SER A 151 -21.42 -9.25 14.29
C SER A 151 -20.20 -8.81 15.06
N SER A 152 -19.69 -9.69 15.91
CA SER A 152 -18.47 -9.51 16.68
C SER A 152 -17.54 -10.68 16.42
N SER A 153 -16.36 -10.41 15.90
CA SER A 153 -15.36 -11.43 15.61
C SER A 153 -14.07 -11.11 16.33
N LYS A 154 -13.49 -12.10 16.98
CA LYS A 154 -12.27 -11.95 17.78
C LYS A 154 -11.14 -12.76 17.15
N TYR A 155 -10.05 -12.09 16.81
CA TYR A 155 -8.90 -12.69 16.17
C TYR A 155 -7.63 -12.51 17.00
N PRO A 156 -6.70 -13.47 16.99
CA PRO A 156 -5.36 -13.27 17.53
C PRO A 156 -4.70 -12.08 16.83
N SER A 157 -4.12 -11.17 17.60
CA SER A 157 -3.42 -9.99 17.04
C SER A 157 -1.94 -9.94 17.42
N ARG A 158 -1.53 -10.70 18.43
CA ARG A 158 -0.16 -10.76 18.89
C ARG A 158 0.64 -11.79 18.09
N TYR A 159 1.76 -11.36 17.52
CA TYR A 159 2.66 -12.21 16.78
C TYR A 159 4.10 -11.99 17.20
N TYR A 160 4.86 -13.09 17.18
CA TYR A 160 6.30 -13.09 17.33
C TYR A 160 6.88 -13.89 16.18
N GLY A 161 7.98 -13.43 15.65
CA GLY A 161 8.61 -14.14 14.56
C GLY A 161 10.10 -13.87 14.51
N PHE A 162 10.80 -14.76 13.83
CA PHE A 162 12.19 -14.57 13.46
C PHE A 162 12.39 -15.03 12.02
N SER A 163 13.37 -14.48 11.36
CA SER A 163 13.79 -14.92 10.03
C SER A 163 15.31 -14.89 9.92
N ILE A 164 15.83 -15.85 9.20
CA ILE A 164 17.24 -15.95 8.83
C ILE A 164 17.27 -15.90 7.30
N SER A 165 18.04 -14.97 6.78
CA SER A 165 18.24 -14.83 5.33
C SER A 165 19.71 -14.93 5.01
N TYR A 166 20.05 -15.81 4.09
CA TYR A 166 21.43 -15.98 3.61
C TYR A 166 21.45 -15.81 2.10
N ARG A 167 22.33 -14.90 1.64
CA ARG A 167 22.52 -14.62 0.21
C ARG A 167 23.66 -15.49 -0.31
N LEU A 168 23.33 -16.42 -1.20
CA LEU A 168 24.28 -17.25 -1.95
C LEU A 168 24.69 -16.50 -3.23
N GLY A 169 25.99 -16.58 -3.54
CA GLY A 169 26.54 -15.98 -4.75
C GLY A 169 26.88 -14.49 -4.63
N GLU A 170 27.65 -13.99 -5.59
CA GLU A 170 27.93 -12.58 -5.79
C GLU A 170 27.07 -12.03 -6.91
N LEU A 171 26.30 -11.00 -6.63
CA LEU A 171 25.76 -10.16 -7.69
C LEU A 171 26.94 -9.37 -8.27
N LYS A 172 27.59 -9.89 -9.28
CA LYS A 172 28.48 -9.08 -10.12
C LYS A 172 27.61 -8.08 -10.89
N ALA A 173 27.22 -7.01 -10.24
CA ALA A 173 26.65 -5.84 -10.91
C ALA A 173 27.75 -5.07 -11.62
N SER A 174 28.38 -5.70 -12.58
CA SER A 174 29.19 -5.04 -13.59
C SER A 174 28.58 -5.38 -14.94
N VAL A 175 27.40 -4.90 -15.17
CA VAL A 175 27.00 -4.60 -16.55
C VAL A 175 27.76 -3.35 -16.90
N LYS A 176 29.03 -3.49 -17.40
CA LYS A 176 29.61 -2.46 -18.25
C LYS A 176 28.56 -2.18 -19.30
N LYS A 177 27.98 -0.97 -19.27
CA LYS A 177 27.29 -0.43 -20.43
C LYS A 177 28.32 -0.55 -21.56
N ALA A 178 28.15 -1.52 -22.43
CA ALA A 178 28.79 -1.51 -23.72
C ALA A 178 28.38 -0.21 -24.36
N ALA A 179 29.29 0.71 -24.48
CA ALA A 179 29.10 1.89 -25.30
C ALA A 179 28.83 1.34 -26.71
N ARG A 180 27.57 1.27 -27.10
CA ARG A 180 27.21 1.12 -28.50
C ARG A 180 27.44 2.48 -29.15
N SER A 181 28.69 2.75 -29.54
CA SER A 181 28.94 3.60 -30.66
C SER A 181 28.62 2.75 -31.89
N ILE A 182 27.49 3.02 -32.51
CA ILE A 182 27.21 2.56 -33.86
C ILE A 182 28.05 3.48 -34.74
N ASP A 183 29.28 3.09 -35.06
CA ASP A 183 30.03 3.65 -36.19
C ASP A 183 29.33 3.13 -37.46
N ASN A 184 28.55 4.00 -38.09
CA ASN A 184 27.99 3.75 -39.41
C ASN A 184 29.12 3.95 -40.43
N ASP A 185 29.87 2.89 -40.73
CA ASP A 185 30.86 2.85 -41.82
C ASP A 185 30.23 2.78 -43.22
N ASP A 186 28.91 2.85 -43.33
CA ASP A 186 28.14 2.71 -44.60
C ASP A 186 27.98 4.02 -45.36
N VAL A 187 28.64 5.11 -44.97
CA VAL A 187 28.64 6.37 -45.75
C VAL A 187 30.03 6.71 -46.26
N LYS A 188 30.68 5.74 -46.93
CA LYS A 188 31.81 5.99 -47.82
C LYS A 188 31.56 5.31 -49.16
N GLY A 189 31.01 6.12 -50.05
CA GLY A 189 30.88 5.68 -51.42
C GLY A 189 30.00 6.54 -52.28
N GLY A 190 30.55 7.49 -52.93
CA GLY A 190 29.83 8.19 -54.02
C GLY A 190 30.31 9.62 -54.19
N GLY A 191 31.40 9.74 -54.75
CA GLY A 191 31.84 10.11 -56.08
C GLY A 191 31.54 11.51 -56.50
N GLY A 192 32.60 12.24 -56.78
CA GLY A 192 32.68 12.97 -58.04
C GLY A 192 32.27 14.43 -58.07
N GLY A 193 33.30 15.27 -58.27
CA GLY A 193 33.13 16.28 -59.29
C GLY A 193 32.91 17.73 -58.88
N GLY A 194 34.00 18.48 -58.93
CA GLY A 194 34.00 19.68 -59.79
C GLY A 194 33.62 21.01 -59.16
N GLY A 195 34.54 21.96 -59.23
CA GLY A 195 34.17 23.34 -59.44
C GLY A 195 34.54 24.36 -58.38
N ASN A 196 35.72 24.75 -58.32
CA ASN A 196 36.40 26.04 -58.51
C ASN A 196 35.51 27.33 -58.43
N THR A 197 36.17 28.34 -57.85
CA THR A 197 35.98 29.80 -57.81
C THR A 197 35.40 30.29 -56.50
N GLY A 198 36.10 31.11 -55.66
CA GLY A 198 36.67 32.37 -55.98
C GLY A 198 36.07 33.46 -55.14
N GLY A 199 36.89 34.21 -54.42
CA GLY A 199 36.57 35.58 -54.02
C GLY A 199 35.99 35.78 -52.62
N GLY A 200 36.70 36.32 -51.66
CA GLY A 200 37.04 37.68 -51.56
C GLY A 200 36.34 38.40 -50.47
N GLY A 201 37.10 38.97 -49.51
CA GLY A 201 36.80 40.26 -48.94
C GLY A 201 35.96 40.33 -47.66
N GLY A 202 36.56 40.66 -46.56
CA GLY A 202 36.60 42.03 -46.10
C GLY A 202 35.77 42.28 -44.84
N GLN A 203 36.44 42.71 -43.88
CA GLN A 203 36.17 43.47 -42.66
C GLN A 203 35.67 42.68 -41.49
#